data_b329a5e05c6e6e504f5f3f80aef5cf49
#
_entry.id   b329a5e05c6e6e504f5f3f80aef5cf49
#
_cell.length_a   1.000
_cell.length_b   1.000
_cell.length_c   1.000
_cell.angle_alpha   90.00
_cell.angle_beta   90.00
_cell.angle_gamma   90.00
#
_symmetry.space_group_name_H-M   'P 1'
#
loop_
_entity.id
_entity.type
_entity.pdbx_description
1 polymer ?
#
loop_
_entity_poly.entity_id
_entity_poly.type
_entity_poly.pdbx_seq_one_letter_code
_entity_poly.pdbx_strand_id
1 'polypeptide(L)'
;MSAYDELYLADAMTELACFFDFAVNDYGAEGSEVAELFAMSAVGREFGRGNPRVLGGLSGVELFWELSHELGYGDARGTEPCFRFEKTPDYWVGWVVARAQWELGVTFGELFSAVPYDTVVGMYHPYHEADESKFVQLAARRVERERLSGPTRLAALRREAGLSQQELAFRAKVSLRSIQMYEQRKKDVNHAQAATVASLAAVLGCRMEDLLEARIDPALLAQIA
;
A
#
# COMPACT_ATOMS: atom_id res chain seq x y z
N MET A 1 11.00 7.05 1.76
CA MET A 1 11.98 6.31 0.92
C MET A 1 11.17 5.61 -0.15
N SER A 2 11.50 5.80 -1.43
CA SER A 2 10.82 5.17 -2.57
C SER A 2 10.83 3.64 -2.46
N ALA A 3 9.80 2.99 -2.98
CA ALA A 3 9.63 1.54 -2.83
C ALA A 3 10.72 0.73 -3.55
N TYR A 4 11.23 1.23 -4.69
CA TYR A 4 12.27 0.61 -5.50
C TYR A 4 13.03 1.67 -6.31
N ASP A 5 14.00 1.26 -7.16
CA ASP A 5 14.81 2.17 -7.99
C ASP A 5 13.93 2.95 -8.96
N GLU A 6 14.18 4.25 -9.07
CA GLU A 6 13.46 5.19 -9.96
C GLU A 6 13.52 4.77 -11.44
N LEU A 7 14.55 4.04 -11.82
CA LEU A 7 14.70 3.52 -13.18
C LEU A 7 13.48 2.71 -13.66
N TYR A 8 12.81 2.03 -12.76
CA TYR A 8 11.63 1.20 -13.07
C TYR A 8 10.30 1.95 -12.97
N LEU A 9 10.30 3.21 -12.52
CA LEU A 9 9.04 3.92 -12.22
C LEU A 9 8.17 4.13 -13.45
N ALA A 10 8.75 4.56 -14.57
CA ALA A 10 7.99 4.80 -15.80
C ALA A 10 7.33 3.53 -16.34
N ASP A 11 8.05 2.41 -16.31
CA ASP A 11 7.53 1.12 -16.72
C ASP A 11 6.41 0.67 -15.75
N ALA A 12 6.65 0.76 -14.44
CA ALA A 12 5.64 0.42 -13.44
C ALA A 12 4.34 1.22 -13.59
N MET A 13 4.44 2.53 -13.84
CA MET A 13 3.27 3.39 -14.09
C MET A 13 2.53 2.95 -15.36
N THR A 14 3.27 2.67 -16.44
CA THR A 14 2.69 2.23 -17.71
C THR A 14 2.01 0.87 -17.58
N GLU A 15 2.68 -0.10 -16.96
CA GLU A 15 2.17 -1.47 -16.88
C GLU A 15 0.98 -1.58 -15.93
N LEU A 16 0.99 -0.85 -14.79
CA LEU A 16 -0.18 -0.84 -13.91
C LEU A 16 -1.35 -0.08 -14.53
N ALA A 17 -1.10 0.95 -15.33
CA ALA A 17 -2.13 1.64 -16.10
C ALA A 17 -2.77 0.71 -17.14
N CYS A 18 -1.96 0.00 -17.92
CA CYS A 18 -2.44 -1.00 -18.88
C CYS A 18 -3.18 -2.16 -18.19
N PHE A 19 -2.74 -2.58 -17.00
CA PHE A 19 -3.39 -3.61 -16.20
C PHE A 19 -4.84 -3.24 -15.87
N PHE A 20 -5.08 -2.06 -15.30
CA PHE A 20 -6.43 -1.64 -14.94
C PHE A 20 -7.28 -1.33 -16.18
N ASP A 21 -6.70 -0.72 -17.21
CA ASP A 21 -7.41 -0.44 -18.46
C ASP A 21 -7.91 -1.73 -19.12
N PHE A 22 -7.06 -2.75 -19.22
CA PHE A 22 -7.42 -4.05 -19.77
C PHE A 22 -8.45 -4.78 -18.90
N ALA A 23 -8.22 -4.81 -17.59
CA ALA A 23 -9.09 -5.52 -16.65
C ALA A 23 -10.54 -5.00 -16.73
N VAL A 24 -10.71 -3.69 -16.77
CA VAL A 24 -12.04 -3.08 -16.74
C VAL A 24 -12.65 -2.95 -18.12
N ASN A 25 -11.89 -2.44 -19.10
CA ASN A 25 -12.45 -2.02 -20.38
C ASN A 25 -12.40 -3.10 -21.48
N ASP A 26 -11.56 -4.13 -21.32
CA ASP A 26 -11.48 -5.24 -22.29
C ASP A 26 -12.04 -6.54 -21.71
N TYR A 27 -11.60 -6.91 -20.49
CA TYR A 27 -12.09 -8.11 -19.82
C TYR A 27 -13.48 -7.91 -19.18
N GLY A 28 -13.83 -6.69 -18.77
CA GLY A 28 -15.12 -6.36 -18.17
C GLY A 28 -15.22 -6.66 -16.68
N ALA A 29 -14.09 -6.65 -15.97
CA ALA A 29 -14.07 -6.83 -14.53
C ALA A 29 -14.49 -5.55 -13.79
N GLU A 30 -14.95 -5.71 -12.54
CA GLU A 30 -15.23 -4.59 -11.64
C GLU A 30 -13.92 -4.02 -11.09
N GLY A 31 -13.65 -2.74 -11.35
CA GLY A 31 -12.34 -2.14 -11.03
C GLY A 31 -11.99 -2.15 -9.55
N SER A 32 -12.97 -1.94 -8.66
CA SER A 32 -12.78 -2.01 -7.22
C SER A 32 -12.42 -3.42 -6.77
N GLU A 33 -13.06 -4.46 -7.32
CA GLU A 33 -12.73 -5.85 -7.04
C GLU A 33 -11.31 -6.20 -7.51
N VAL A 34 -10.95 -5.77 -8.74
CA VAL A 34 -9.60 -5.97 -9.28
C VAL A 34 -8.53 -5.32 -8.39
N ALA A 35 -8.80 -4.10 -7.89
CA ALA A 35 -7.89 -3.41 -6.99
C ALA A 35 -7.67 -4.15 -5.67
N GLU A 36 -8.73 -4.68 -5.08
CA GLU A 36 -8.66 -5.50 -3.86
C GLU A 36 -7.89 -6.80 -4.09
N LEU A 37 -8.21 -7.51 -5.17
CA LEU A 37 -7.53 -8.75 -5.55
C LEU A 37 -6.05 -8.51 -5.81
N PHE A 38 -5.70 -7.46 -6.56
CA PHE A 38 -4.31 -7.09 -6.81
C PHE A 38 -3.56 -6.78 -5.51
N ALA A 39 -4.16 -6.00 -4.62
CA ALA A 39 -3.56 -5.64 -3.34
C ALA A 39 -3.25 -6.87 -2.45
N MET A 40 -4.07 -7.92 -2.52
CA MET A 40 -3.91 -9.15 -1.72
C MET A 40 -3.01 -10.20 -2.39
N SER A 41 -2.82 -10.13 -3.71
CA SER A 41 -2.11 -11.13 -4.51
C SER A 41 -0.59 -11.17 -4.27
N ALA A 42 0.05 -12.26 -4.67
CA ALA A 42 1.51 -12.32 -4.74
C ALA A 42 2.04 -11.38 -5.83
N VAL A 43 1.35 -11.32 -6.98
CA VAL A 43 1.69 -10.40 -8.09
C VAL A 43 1.74 -8.96 -7.59
N GLY A 44 0.72 -8.47 -6.91
CA GLY A 44 0.69 -7.10 -6.38
C GLY A 44 1.77 -6.83 -5.32
N ARG A 45 2.05 -7.82 -4.46
CA ARG A 45 3.16 -7.69 -3.48
C ARG A 45 4.52 -7.62 -4.15
N GLU A 46 4.78 -8.45 -5.14
CA GLU A 46 6.07 -8.46 -5.87
C GLU A 46 6.23 -7.20 -6.72
N PHE A 47 5.14 -6.73 -7.34
CA PHE A 47 5.12 -5.45 -8.04
C PHE A 47 5.50 -4.30 -7.09
N GLY A 48 4.83 -4.19 -5.95
CA GLY A 48 5.09 -3.14 -4.96
C GLY A 48 6.47 -3.18 -4.33
N ARG A 49 7.15 -4.33 -4.36
CA ARG A 49 8.54 -4.50 -3.90
C ARG A 49 9.59 -4.22 -4.98
N GLY A 50 9.16 -3.96 -6.18
CA GLY A 50 10.08 -3.69 -7.28
C GLY A 50 10.74 -4.94 -7.87
N ASN A 51 10.07 -6.10 -7.85
CA ASN A 51 10.61 -7.30 -8.48
C ASN A 51 10.76 -7.09 -10.00
N PRO A 52 11.99 -7.16 -10.56
CA PRO A 52 12.22 -6.87 -11.97
C PRO A 52 11.44 -7.78 -12.94
N ARG A 53 11.17 -9.03 -12.53
CA ARG A 53 10.35 -9.96 -13.33
C ARG A 53 8.92 -9.42 -13.54
N VAL A 54 8.40 -8.73 -12.54
CA VAL A 54 7.02 -8.23 -12.55
C VAL A 54 6.96 -6.83 -13.14
N LEU A 55 7.93 -5.93 -12.79
CA LEU A 55 7.94 -4.54 -13.26
C LEU A 55 8.37 -4.35 -14.71
N GLY A 56 9.31 -5.14 -15.19
CA GLY A 56 9.85 -4.98 -16.55
C GLY A 56 9.79 -6.26 -17.37
N GLY A 57 9.28 -7.36 -16.77
CA GLY A 57 9.20 -8.65 -17.44
C GLY A 57 7.79 -9.08 -17.84
N LEU A 58 6.75 -8.35 -17.40
CA LEU A 58 5.36 -8.60 -17.73
C LEU A 58 4.70 -7.30 -18.19
N SER A 59 3.93 -7.37 -19.28
CA SER A 59 3.03 -6.29 -19.67
C SER A 59 1.84 -6.20 -18.71
N GLY A 60 1.13 -5.07 -18.69
CA GLY A 60 -0.07 -4.90 -17.86
C GLY A 60 -1.12 -5.97 -18.11
N VAL A 61 -1.28 -6.41 -19.35
CA VAL A 61 -2.18 -7.52 -19.72
C VAL A 61 -1.72 -8.84 -19.11
N GLU A 62 -0.42 -9.15 -19.20
CA GLU A 62 0.16 -10.36 -18.59
C GLU A 62 0.10 -10.32 -17.06
N LEU A 63 0.23 -9.14 -16.44
CA LEU A 63 0.01 -8.95 -15.00
C LEU A 63 -1.42 -9.37 -14.61
N PHE A 64 -2.42 -8.99 -15.41
CA PHE A 64 -3.80 -9.41 -15.15
C PHE A 64 -4.02 -10.89 -15.36
N TRP A 65 -3.38 -11.51 -16.35
CA TRP A 65 -3.43 -12.97 -16.55
C TRP A 65 -2.80 -13.72 -15.37
N GLU A 66 -1.66 -13.26 -14.86
CA GLU A 66 -1.02 -13.86 -13.68
C GLU A 66 -1.92 -13.72 -12.44
N LEU A 67 -2.52 -12.54 -12.22
CA LEU A 67 -3.49 -12.31 -11.15
C LEU A 67 -4.68 -13.28 -11.27
N SER A 68 -5.29 -13.36 -12.45
CA SER A 68 -6.44 -14.22 -12.71
C SER A 68 -6.11 -15.69 -12.46
N HIS A 69 -4.93 -16.13 -12.88
CA HIS A 69 -4.46 -17.49 -12.64
C HIS A 69 -4.18 -17.75 -11.15
N GLU A 70 -3.52 -16.82 -10.46
CA GLU A 70 -3.20 -16.95 -9.03
C GLU A 70 -4.47 -17.14 -8.17
N LEU A 71 -5.50 -16.36 -8.46
CA LEU A 71 -6.70 -16.27 -7.63
C LEU A 71 -7.90 -17.06 -8.18
N GLY A 72 -7.74 -17.72 -9.34
CA GLY A 72 -8.84 -18.42 -9.98
C GLY A 72 -9.96 -17.48 -10.47
N TYR A 73 -9.62 -16.27 -10.86
CA TYR A 73 -10.55 -15.20 -11.28
C TYR A 73 -10.96 -15.33 -12.76
N GLY A 74 -11.18 -16.53 -13.25
CA GLY A 74 -11.55 -16.81 -14.63
C GLY A 74 -10.36 -16.97 -15.58
N ASP A 75 -10.65 -17.18 -16.87
CA ASP A 75 -9.64 -17.27 -17.93
C ASP A 75 -9.61 -15.97 -18.74
N ALA A 76 -8.68 -15.11 -18.37
CA ALA A 76 -8.51 -13.81 -19.04
C ALA A 76 -7.67 -13.90 -20.34
N ARG A 77 -7.02 -15.04 -20.62
CA ARG A 77 -6.12 -15.18 -21.78
C ARG A 77 -6.84 -15.18 -23.12
N GLY A 78 -8.15 -15.46 -23.11
CA GLY A 78 -9.00 -15.41 -24.30
C GLY A 78 -9.46 -14.01 -24.70
N THR A 79 -9.18 -12.99 -23.87
CA THR A 79 -9.55 -11.60 -24.15
C THR A 79 -8.39 -10.89 -24.86
N GLU A 80 -8.67 -10.29 -26.03
CA GLU A 80 -7.69 -9.52 -26.76
C GLU A 80 -7.69 -8.06 -26.29
N PRO A 81 -6.53 -7.45 -26.01
CA PRO A 81 -6.44 -6.04 -25.63
C PRO A 81 -6.83 -5.14 -26.79
N CYS A 82 -7.65 -4.13 -26.54
CA CYS A 82 -8.07 -3.15 -27.51
C CYS A 82 -7.20 -1.90 -27.45
N PHE A 83 -6.69 -1.46 -28.60
CA PHE A 83 -5.94 -0.21 -28.65
C PHE A 83 -6.86 1.00 -28.52
N ARG A 84 -6.58 1.91 -27.57
CA ARG A 84 -7.31 3.16 -27.35
C ARG A 84 -6.38 4.36 -27.52
N PHE A 85 -6.82 5.33 -28.33
CA PHE A 85 -6.07 6.60 -28.49
C PHE A 85 -6.16 7.46 -27.23
N GLU A 86 -7.38 7.56 -26.66
CA GLU A 86 -7.61 8.31 -25.44
C GLU A 86 -7.44 7.39 -24.23
N LYS A 87 -6.74 7.90 -23.22
CA LYS A 87 -6.54 7.17 -21.97
C LYS A 87 -7.81 7.20 -21.15
N THR A 88 -8.24 6.04 -20.70
CA THR A 88 -9.44 5.88 -19.88
C THR A 88 -9.21 6.36 -18.45
N PRO A 89 -10.27 6.60 -17.68
CA PRO A 89 -10.13 6.83 -16.23
C PRO A 89 -9.42 5.68 -15.53
N ASP A 90 -9.65 4.42 -15.94
CA ASP A 90 -9.05 3.24 -15.35
C ASP A 90 -7.54 3.14 -15.65
N TYR A 91 -7.12 3.52 -16.87
CA TYR A 91 -5.71 3.70 -17.19
C TYR A 91 -5.06 4.72 -16.26
N TRP A 92 -5.72 5.87 -16.07
CA TRP A 92 -5.20 6.91 -15.18
C TRP A 92 -5.11 6.45 -13.73
N VAL A 93 -6.07 5.66 -13.25
CA VAL A 93 -5.99 5.06 -11.91
C VAL A 93 -4.69 4.29 -11.74
N GLY A 94 -4.40 3.35 -12.64
CA GLY A 94 -3.17 2.56 -12.57
C GLY A 94 -1.91 3.42 -12.59
N TRP A 95 -1.91 4.44 -13.45
CA TRP A 95 -0.81 5.39 -13.59
C TRP A 95 -0.49 6.13 -12.28
N VAL A 96 -1.48 6.77 -11.66
CA VAL A 96 -1.25 7.58 -10.45
C VAL A 96 -1.08 6.73 -9.20
N VAL A 97 -1.70 5.55 -9.14
CA VAL A 97 -1.58 4.62 -8.02
C VAL A 97 -0.18 4.01 -7.98
N ALA A 98 0.41 3.63 -9.13
CA ALA A 98 1.79 3.17 -9.21
C ALA A 98 2.77 4.26 -8.73
N ARG A 99 2.59 5.51 -9.19
CA ARG A 99 3.37 6.65 -8.73
C ARG A 99 3.27 6.86 -7.22
N ALA A 100 2.05 6.88 -6.70
CA ALA A 100 1.82 7.10 -5.27
C ALA A 100 2.41 5.95 -4.42
N GLN A 101 2.22 4.70 -4.84
CA GLN A 101 2.79 3.54 -4.15
C GLN A 101 4.31 3.64 -4.06
N TRP A 102 4.96 3.94 -5.19
CA TRP A 102 6.42 4.08 -5.25
C TRP A 102 6.94 5.20 -4.37
N GLU A 103 6.37 6.39 -4.46
CA GLU A 103 6.85 7.58 -3.75
C GLU A 103 6.59 7.51 -2.24
N LEU A 104 5.44 6.96 -1.84
CA LEU A 104 5.06 6.82 -0.44
C LEU A 104 5.69 5.58 0.23
N GLY A 105 6.16 4.61 -0.54
CA GLY A 105 6.69 3.35 -0.03
C GLY A 105 5.67 2.55 0.78
N VAL A 106 4.39 2.61 0.37
CA VAL A 106 3.28 1.91 1.00
C VAL A 106 2.89 0.66 0.23
N THR A 107 2.12 -0.23 0.83
CA THR A 107 1.51 -1.35 0.10
C THR A 107 0.29 -0.88 -0.69
N PHE A 108 -0.08 -1.62 -1.76
CA PHE A 108 -1.33 -1.34 -2.48
C PHE A 108 -2.55 -1.48 -1.57
N GLY A 109 -2.53 -2.42 -0.60
CA GLY A 109 -3.60 -2.56 0.39
C GLY A 109 -3.78 -1.31 1.25
N GLU A 110 -2.69 -0.73 1.76
CA GLU A 110 -2.74 0.53 2.51
C GLU A 110 -3.23 1.69 1.63
N LEU A 111 -2.79 1.72 0.36
CA LEU A 111 -3.16 2.79 -0.55
C LEU A 111 -4.64 2.73 -0.93
N PHE A 112 -5.16 1.55 -1.34
CA PHE A 112 -6.56 1.39 -1.70
C PHE A 112 -7.51 1.43 -0.50
N SER A 113 -7.05 1.08 0.70
CA SER A 113 -7.82 1.33 1.94
C SER A 113 -8.01 2.83 2.17
N ALA A 114 -6.94 3.62 2.04
CA ALA A 114 -6.99 5.08 2.26
C ALA A 114 -7.66 5.84 1.11
N VAL A 115 -7.49 5.39 -0.13
CA VAL A 115 -8.04 5.98 -1.34
C VAL A 115 -8.64 4.87 -2.21
N PRO A 116 -9.90 4.46 -1.96
CA PRO A 116 -10.56 3.40 -2.72
C PRO A 116 -10.56 3.66 -4.23
N TYR A 117 -10.53 2.58 -5.02
CA TYR A 117 -10.48 2.63 -6.48
C TYR A 117 -11.50 3.60 -7.09
N ASP A 118 -12.78 3.49 -6.72
CA ASP A 118 -13.85 4.36 -7.24
C ASP A 118 -13.65 5.82 -6.88
N THR A 119 -13.02 6.10 -5.74
CA THR A 119 -12.63 7.46 -5.36
C THR A 119 -11.57 8.00 -6.32
N VAL A 120 -10.60 7.19 -6.72
CA VAL A 120 -9.57 7.58 -7.69
C VAL A 120 -10.20 7.81 -9.05
N VAL A 121 -11.06 6.90 -9.55
CA VAL A 121 -11.82 7.08 -10.80
C VAL A 121 -12.58 8.40 -10.78
N GLY A 122 -13.30 8.69 -9.69
CA GLY A 122 -14.05 9.94 -9.53
C GLY A 122 -13.20 11.21 -9.52
N MET A 123 -11.90 11.09 -9.30
CA MET A 123 -10.94 12.19 -9.38
C MET A 123 -10.39 12.42 -10.79
N TYR A 124 -10.65 11.56 -11.76
CA TYR A 124 -10.12 11.69 -13.11
C TYR A 124 -10.29 13.12 -13.63
N HIS A 125 -11.48 13.69 -13.55
CA HIS A 125 -11.71 15.10 -13.78
C HIS A 125 -11.69 15.88 -12.46
N PRO A 126 -10.85 16.90 -12.26
CA PRO A 126 -9.87 17.51 -13.19
C PRO A 126 -8.41 17.02 -13.02
N TYR A 127 -8.16 15.95 -12.22
CA TYR A 127 -6.80 15.59 -11.84
C TYR A 127 -5.93 15.02 -12.97
N HIS A 128 -6.55 14.47 -14.04
CA HIS A 128 -5.81 13.91 -15.17
C HIS A 128 -5.01 14.96 -15.98
N GLU A 129 -5.38 16.23 -15.88
CA GLU A 129 -4.66 17.36 -16.48
C GLU A 129 -3.63 17.97 -15.52
N ALA A 130 -3.60 17.51 -14.28
CA ALA A 130 -2.71 18.03 -13.25
C ALA A 130 -1.46 17.18 -13.13
N ASP A 131 -0.40 17.76 -12.53
CA ASP A 131 0.78 17.00 -12.15
C ASP A 131 0.42 15.88 -11.16
N GLU A 132 0.96 14.68 -11.36
CA GLU A 132 0.68 13.49 -10.54
C GLU A 132 1.01 13.71 -9.06
N SER A 133 1.92 14.63 -8.75
CA SER A 133 2.27 14.98 -7.37
C SER A 133 1.07 15.44 -6.55
N LYS A 134 0.05 16.04 -7.19
CA LYS A 134 -1.20 16.42 -6.50
C LYS A 134 -1.97 15.21 -5.99
N PHE A 135 -2.02 14.13 -6.78
CA PHE A 135 -2.62 12.89 -6.32
C PHE A 135 -1.77 12.24 -5.21
N VAL A 136 -0.45 12.19 -5.39
CA VAL A 136 0.48 11.66 -4.37
C VAL A 136 0.30 12.37 -3.03
N GLN A 137 0.22 13.70 -3.04
CA GLN A 137 0.00 14.51 -1.84
C GLN A 137 -1.34 14.17 -1.16
N LEU A 138 -2.43 14.04 -1.95
CA LEU A 138 -3.72 13.65 -1.43
C LEU A 138 -3.67 12.25 -0.80
N ALA A 139 -3.08 11.30 -1.51
CA ALA A 139 -2.90 9.92 -1.04
C ALA A 139 -2.09 9.90 0.27
N ALA A 140 -0.97 10.64 0.34
CA ALA A 140 -0.15 10.77 1.54
C ALA A 140 -0.96 11.21 2.77
N ARG A 141 -1.77 12.27 2.61
CA ARG A 141 -2.64 12.77 3.71
C ARG A 141 -3.66 11.73 4.16
N ARG A 142 -4.26 10.99 3.24
CA ARG A 142 -5.28 9.99 3.56
C ARG A 142 -4.68 8.77 4.24
N VAL A 143 -3.58 8.24 3.70
CA VAL A 143 -2.84 7.11 4.30
C VAL A 143 -2.39 7.46 5.72
N GLU A 144 -1.80 8.64 5.91
CA GLU A 144 -1.36 9.07 7.24
C GLU A 144 -2.54 9.23 8.21
N ARG A 145 -3.65 9.81 7.76
CA ARG A 145 -4.87 9.91 8.58
C ARG A 145 -5.39 8.54 8.99
N GLU A 146 -5.43 7.57 8.07
CA GLU A 146 -5.90 6.23 8.36
C GLU A 146 -4.97 5.51 9.35
N ARG A 147 -3.66 5.58 9.15
CA ARG A 147 -2.66 5.06 10.11
C ARG A 147 -2.82 5.66 11.50
N LEU A 148 -3.13 6.96 11.59
CA LEU A 148 -3.33 7.63 12.88
C LEU A 148 -4.68 7.29 13.53
N SER A 149 -5.70 6.97 12.76
CA SER A 149 -7.03 6.62 13.28
C SER A 149 -7.13 5.20 13.81
N GLY A 150 -6.33 4.28 13.29
CA GLY A 150 -6.28 2.88 13.72
C GLY A 150 -5.49 2.66 15.02
N PRO A 151 -5.54 1.47 15.59
CA PRO A 151 -4.67 1.09 16.71
C PRO A 151 -3.20 1.11 16.26
N THR A 152 -2.30 1.38 17.21
CA THR A 152 -0.87 1.20 16.94
C THR A 152 -0.55 -0.27 16.66
N ARG A 153 0.54 -0.56 15.93
CA ARG A 153 1.00 -1.93 15.69
C ARG A 153 1.23 -2.68 17.00
N LEU A 154 1.80 -2.01 18.01
CA LEU A 154 1.94 -2.57 19.34
C LEU A 154 0.58 -2.95 19.96
N ALA A 155 -0.42 -2.08 19.88
CA ALA A 155 -1.76 -2.35 20.42
C ALA A 155 -2.46 -3.50 19.68
N ALA A 156 -2.31 -3.57 18.36
CA ALA A 156 -2.88 -4.64 17.53
C ALA A 156 -2.27 -6.00 17.91
N LEU A 157 -0.95 -6.13 17.86
CA LEU A 157 -0.22 -7.37 18.21
C LEU A 157 -0.49 -7.81 19.66
N ARG A 158 -0.55 -6.86 20.59
CA ARG A 158 -0.89 -7.19 21.98
C ARG A 158 -2.29 -7.79 22.12
N ARG A 159 -3.27 -7.22 21.43
CA ARG A 159 -4.66 -7.71 21.42
C ARG A 159 -4.76 -9.08 20.77
N GLU A 160 -4.05 -9.30 19.68
CA GLU A 160 -3.96 -10.58 19.00
C GLU A 160 -3.35 -11.66 19.90
N ALA A 161 -2.31 -11.30 20.66
CA ALA A 161 -1.72 -12.17 21.68
C ALA A 161 -2.61 -12.36 22.94
N GLY A 162 -3.79 -11.75 23.01
CA GLY A 162 -4.71 -11.83 24.14
C GLY A 162 -4.19 -11.20 25.43
N LEU A 163 -3.23 -10.28 25.36
CA LEU A 163 -2.59 -9.69 26.53
C LEU A 163 -3.21 -8.34 26.91
N SER A 164 -3.39 -8.10 28.20
CA SER A 164 -3.62 -6.76 28.74
C SER A 164 -2.33 -5.93 28.69
N GLN A 165 -2.46 -4.59 28.78
CA GLN A 165 -1.30 -3.70 28.87
C GLN A 165 -0.41 -4.03 30.08
N GLN A 166 -1.02 -4.41 31.20
CA GLN A 166 -0.30 -4.79 32.42
C GLN A 166 0.50 -6.09 32.25
N GLU A 167 -0.11 -7.10 31.62
CA GLU A 167 0.56 -8.39 31.36
C GLU A 167 1.73 -8.21 30.39
N LEU A 168 1.54 -7.42 29.30
CA LEU A 168 2.63 -7.12 28.39
C LEU A 168 3.78 -6.38 29.10
N ALA A 169 3.45 -5.37 29.89
CA ALA A 169 4.42 -4.60 30.67
C ALA A 169 5.24 -5.50 31.60
N PHE A 170 4.56 -6.38 32.32
CA PHE A 170 5.20 -7.33 33.25
C PHE A 170 6.11 -8.33 32.53
N ARG A 171 5.61 -8.98 31.47
CA ARG A 171 6.37 -10.00 30.71
C ARG A 171 7.55 -9.40 29.98
N ALA A 172 7.39 -8.23 29.36
CA ALA A 172 8.45 -7.54 28.61
C ALA A 172 9.42 -6.76 29.51
N LYS A 173 9.16 -6.66 30.81
CA LYS A 173 9.92 -5.83 31.77
C LYS A 173 9.99 -4.36 31.33
N VAL A 174 8.93 -3.86 30.75
CA VAL A 174 8.75 -2.48 30.31
C VAL A 174 7.70 -1.81 31.21
N SER A 175 7.87 -0.54 31.54
CA SER A 175 6.90 0.14 32.40
C SER A 175 5.49 0.19 31.76
N LEU A 176 4.44 -0.03 32.53
CA LEU A 176 3.05 0.08 32.06
C LEU A 176 2.82 1.47 31.42
N ARG A 177 3.38 2.51 32.01
CA ARG A 177 3.29 3.88 31.47
C ARG A 177 3.88 3.98 30.07
N SER A 178 5.02 3.32 29.82
CA SER A 178 5.63 3.30 28.46
C SER A 178 4.72 2.61 27.45
N ILE A 179 4.13 1.45 27.80
CA ILE A 179 3.18 0.76 26.94
C ILE A 179 2.00 1.68 26.60
N GLN A 180 1.40 2.31 27.61
CA GLN A 180 0.29 3.23 27.43
C GLN A 180 0.65 4.42 26.53
N MET A 181 1.84 5.02 26.73
CA MET A 181 2.29 6.15 25.91
C MET A 181 2.55 5.75 24.46
N TYR A 182 3.10 4.55 24.19
CA TYR A 182 3.27 4.01 22.84
C TYR A 182 1.91 3.75 22.18
N GLU A 183 0.99 3.07 22.86
CA GLU A 183 -0.34 2.76 22.30
C GLU A 183 -1.21 4.01 22.09
N GLN A 184 -0.99 5.07 22.86
CA GLN A 184 -1.65 6.38 22.68
C GLN A 184 -0.92 7.33 21.72
N ARG A 185 0.15 6.86 21.04
CA ARG A 185 1.02 7.67 20.17
C ARG A 185 1.59 8.94 20.85
N LYS A 186 1.57 9.00 22.20
CA LYS A 186 2.23 10.08 22.97
C LYS A 186 3.74 9.91 23.03
N LYS A 187 4.23 8.72 22.78
CA LYS A 187 5.63 8.38 22.61
C LYS A 187 5.77 7.48 21.40
N ASP A 188 6.74 7.80 20.54
CA ASP A 188 6.99 7.04 19.34
C ASP A 188 7.79 5.76 19.63
N VAL A 189 7.25 4.62 19.27
CA VAL A 189 7.92 3.32 19.40
C VAL A 189 9.16 3.23 18.52
N ASN A 190 9.18 3.92 17.37
CA ASN A 190 10.33 3.94 16.46
C ASN A 190 11.57 4.60 17.09
N HIS A 191 11.38 5.45 18.08
CA HIS A 191 12.45 6.07 18.87
C HIS A 191 12.71 5.36 20.21
N ALA A 192 12.12 4.19 20.43
CA ALA A 192 12.39 3.40 21.62
C ALA A 192 13.80 2.77 21.55
N GLN A 193 14.38 2.50 22.72
CA GLN A 193 15.62 1.75 22.76
C GLN A 193 15.44 0.36 22.13
N ALA A 194 16.40 -0.08 21.32
CA ALA A 194 16.35 -1.39 20.65
C ALA A 194 16.06 -2.54 21.64
N ALA A 195 16.63 -2.48 22.85
CA ALA A 195 16.37 -3.46 23.90
C ALA A 195 14.89 -3.51 24.32
N THR A 196 14.21 -2.34 24.35
CA THR A 196 12.77 -2.27 24.66
C THR A 196 11.96 -2.92 23.54
N VAL A 197 12.25 -2.60 22.29
CA VAL A 197 11.54 -3.16 21.12
C VAL A 197 11.77 -4.68 21.06
N ALA A 198 13.01 -5.13 21.28
CA ALA A 198 13.34 -6.56 21.31
C ALA A 198 12.57 -7.32 22.41
N SER A 199 12.47 -6.73 23.62
CA SER A 199 11.71 -7.35 24.72
C SER A 199 10.22 -7.44 24.42
N LEU A 200 9.64 -6.43 23.80
CA LEU A 200 8.23 -6.44 23.36
C LEU A 200 7.99 -7.47 22.26
N ALA A 201 8.85 -7.52 21.25
CA ALA A 201 8.78 -8.47 20.14
C ALA A 201 8.88 -9.93 20.63
N ALA A 202 9.80 -10.21 21.56
CA ALA A 202 9.95 -11.53 22.14
C ALA A 202 8.69 -12.03 22.89
N VAL A 203 8.04 -11.14 23.64
CA VAL A 203 6.81 -11.49 24.36
C VAL A 203 5.63 -11.67 23.43
N LEU A 204 5.55 -10.89 22.35
CA LEU A 204 4.48 -10.92 21.36
C LEU A 204 4.66 -11.98 20.28
N GLY A 205 5.84 -12.65 20.24
CA GLY A 205 6.14 -13.68 19.24
C GLY A 205 6.25 -13.13 17.81
N CYS A 206 6.65 -11.87 17.66
CA CYS A 206 6.79 -11.18 16.38
C CYS A 206 8.21 -10.68 16.16
N ARG A 207 8.52 -10.14 14.99
CA ARG A 207 9.79 -9.50 14.70
C ARG A 207 9.78 -8.06 15.25
N MET A 208 10.97 -7.50 15.48
CA MET A 208 11.10 -6.12 15.95
C MET A 208 10.49 -5.13 14.94
N GLU A 209 10.68 -5.39 13.65
CA GLU A 209 10.18 -4.59 12.55
C GLU A 209 8.65 -4.54 12.50
N ASP A 210 7.98 -5.59 12.98
CA ASP A 210 6.52 -5.68 13.02
C ASP A 210 5.90 -4.69 14.05
N LEU A 211 6.71 -4.26 15.02
CA LEU A 211 6.31 -3.26 16.03
C LEU A 211 6.51 -1.81 15.58
N LEU A 212 7.34 -1.61 14.54
CA LEU A 212 7.65 -0.27 14.07
C LEU A 212 6.48 0.31 13.28
N GLU A 213 6.12 1.55 13.58
CA GLU A 213 5.12 2.29 12.82
C GLU A 213 5.74 2.77 11.50
N ALA A 214 5.20 2.32 10.38
CA ALA A 214 5.58 2.87 9.08
C ALA A 214 5.17 4.34 9.01
N ARG A 215 6.05 5.22 8.52
CA ARG A 215 5.79 6.64 8.37
C ARG A 215 6.02 7.08 6.94
N ILE A 216 5.15 7.94 6.45
CA ILE A 216 5.42 8.72 5.25
C ILE A 216 6.48 9.75 5.59
N ASP A 217 7.39 10.02 4.65
CA ASP A 217 8.46 10.99 4.85
C ASP A 217 7.88 12.35 5.30
N PRO A 218 8.30 12.87 6.47
CA PRO A 218 7.84 14.18 6.94
C PRO A 218 8.11 15.33 5.96
N ALA A 219 9.16 15.23 5.13
CA ALA A 219 9.46 16.22 4.11
C ALA A 219 8.39 16.23 3.01
N LEU A 220 7.85 15.06 2.64
CA LEU A 220 6.73 14.96 1.70
C LEU A 220 5.45 15.55 2.29
N LEU A 221 5.17 15.27 3.57
CA LEU A 221 4.02 15.84 4.27
C LEU A 221 4.15 17.36 4.48
N ALA A 222 5.36 17.89 4.68
CA ALA A 222 5.61 19.31 4.84
C ALA A 222 5.43 20.13 3.56
N GLN A 223 5.65 19.54 2.38
CA GLN A 223 5.37 20.17 1.09
C GLN A 223 3.85 20.35 0.83
N ILE A 224 3.04 19.80 1.71
CA ILE A 224 1.59 19.66 1.59
C ILE A 224 0.86 20.63 2.56
N ALA A 225 1.59 21.20 3.55
CA ALA A 225 1.03 22.12 4.54
C ALA A 225 1.03 23.56 4.04
#